data_275206599d4b9bbad5f5865fea84d6db
#
_entry.id   275206599d4b9bbad5f5865fea84d6db
#
_cell.length_a   1.000
_cell.length_b   1.000
_cell.length_c   1.000
_cell.angle_alpha   90.00
_cell.angle_beta   90.00
_cell.angle_gamma   90.00
#
_symmetry.space_group_name_H-M   'P 1'
#
loop_
_entity.id
_entity.type
_entity.pdbx_description
1 polymer ?
#
loop_
_entity_poly.entity_id
_entity_poly.type
_entity_poly.pdbx_seq_one_letter_code
_entity_poly.pdbx_strand_id
1 'polypeptide(L)'
;MSLKDEEIYKAISEILPSLGAETLPTVLGAGSDDLETGKNYLQTLVKEGWMLPTWPQKYGGRDSTPEEASQISRILGSFEGADLYPYGVGLSLVGPVLMELGTHDQMNRWLLPIANGSEIWCQMFSEPDAGSDLANVAMSAEKDGEEWILNGSKVWTSRGAYSKWGMCLARTDPETTKHSGLTMFAVDMESEGIEVRTIEQMNGDKHFSEVFVSDLAVEDRNRIGELGDGWKIAVKTLALERSSLGGRSFGGGDQSNGLPSWLQDWKAKGYLDNPISRQKAMKAFVLYRVNQLTVSRAASAEI
;
A
#
# COMPACT_ATOMS: atom_id res chain seq x y z
N MET A 1 -25.78 11.73 3.56
CA MET A 1 -26.34 12.20 2.29
C MET A 1 -25.27 11.96 1.25
N SER A 2 -25.48 11.04 0.30
CA SER A 2 -24.43 10.72 -0.70
C SER A 2 -24.26 11.92 -1.62
N LEU A 3 -23.01 12.25 -1.94
CA LEU A 3 -22.69 13.29 -2.91
C LEU A 3 -23.09 12.84 -4.31
N LYS A 4 -23.58 13.76 -5.13
CA LYS A 4 -23.86 13.47 -6.54
C LYS A 4 -22.53 13.42 -7.32
N ASP A 5 -22.43 12.56 -8.33
CA ASP A 5 -21.23 12.45 -9.17
C ASP A 5 -20.75 13.81 -9.73
N GLU A 6 -21.69 14.66 -10.14
CA GLU A 6 -21.39 15.99 -10.67
C GLU A 6 -20.74 16.94 -9.63
N GLU A 7 -21.16 16.85 -8.37
CA GLU A 7 -20.59 17.66 -7.28
C GLU A 7 -19.17 17.21 -6.95
N ILE A 8 -18.94 15.89 -6.89
CA ILE A 8 -17.61 15.32 -6.66
C ILE A 8 -16.68 15.68 -7.83
N TYR A 9 -17.15 15.47 -9.07
CA TYR A 9 -16.36 15.78 -10.26
C TYR A 9 -15.96 17.27 -10.28
N LYS A 10 -16.91 18.17 -10.02
CA LYS A 10 -16.66 19.61 -9.97
C LYS A 10 -15.60 19.95 -8.91
N ALA A 11 -15.76 19.45 -7.69
CA ALA A 11 -14.82 19.73 -6.60
C ALA A 11 -13.40 19.23 -6.90
N ILE A 12 -13.26 18.03 -7.50
CA ILE A 12 -11.95 17.50 -7.89
C ILE A 12 -11.37 18.27 -9.07
N SER A 13 -12.19 18.69 -10.04
CA SER A 13 -11.73 19.45 -11.23
C SER A 13 -11.18 20.86 -10.90
N GLU A 14 -11.50 21.38 -9.72
CA GLU A 14 -10.94 22.65 -9.23
C GLU A 14 -9.50 22.50 -8.70
N ILE A 15 -9.07 21.28 -8.37
CA ILE A 15 -7.79 20.99 -7.74
C ILE A 15 -6.87 20.09 -8.58
N LEU A 16 -7.41 19.31 -9.51
CA LEU A 16 -6.63 18.41 -10.37
C LEU A 16 -6.92 18.66 -11.86
N PRO A 17 -5.91 18.60 -12.72
CA PRO A 17 -6.11 18.60 -14.16
C PRO A 17 -6.79 17.31 -14.62
N SER A 18 -7.65 17.41 -15.63
CA SER A 18 -8.25 16.22 -16.27
C SER A 18 -7.20 15.41 -16.99
N LEU A 19 -7.36 14.08 -16.98
CA LEU A 19 -6.49 13.16 -17.73
C LEU A 19 -6.45 13.56 -19.21
N GLY A 20 -5.26 13.86 -19.69
CA GLY A 20 -4.99 14.02 -21.12
C GLY A 20 -5.05 12.68 -21.84
N ALA A 21 -5.34 12.71 -23.16
CA ALA A 21 -5.42 11.50 -23.99
C ALA A 21 -4.10 10.69 -24.11
N GLU A 22 -2.99 11.21 -23.60
CA GLU A 22 -1.64 10.65 -23.76
C GLU A 22 -0.99 10.17 -22.46
N THR A 23 -1.70 10.11 -21.34
CA THR A 23 -1.13 9.59 -20.09
C THR A 23 -0.85 8.09 -20.24
N LEU A 24 0.42 7.73 -20.35
CA LEU A 24 0.85 6.33 -20.34
C LEU A 24 0.62 5.75 -18.94
N PRO A 25 0.06 4.53 -18.84
CA PRO A 25 -0.06 3.87 -17.55
C PRO A 25 1.33 3.68 -16.94
N THR A 26 1.51 4.12 -15.69
CA THR A 26 2.73 3.87 -14.94
C THR A 26 2.90 2.37 -14.75
N VAL A 27 3.98 1.81 -15.26
CA VAL A 27 4.33 0.41 -15.01
C VAL A 27 4.95 0.35 -13.61
N LEU A 28 4.43 -0.52 -12.76
CA LEU A 28 4.94 -0.70 -11.41
C LEU A 28 6.46 -0.95 -11.43
N GLY A 29 7.22 -0.12 -10.74
CA GLY A 29 8.66 -0.24 -10.67
C GLY A 29 9.43 0.18 -11.93
N ALA A 30 8.82 0.81 -12.91
CA ALA A 30 9.44 1.24 -14.16
C ALA A 30 9.86 2.72 -14.16
N GLY A 31 9.80 3.41 -13.06
CA GLY A 31 10.14 4.82 -12.97
C GLY A 31 11.10 5.15 -11.83
N SER A 32 11.75 6.27 -11.92
CA SER A 32 12.36 6.92 -10.77
C SER A 32 11.22 7.31 -9.82
N ASP A 33 11.36 7.02 -8.53
CA ASP A 33 10.41 7.45 -7.51
C ASP A 33 10.37 8.97 -7.43
N ASP A 34 9.39 9.59 -8.07
CA ASP A 34 9.15 11.03 -7.95
C ASP A 34 8.39 11.32 -6.66
N LEU A 35 9.16 11.40 -5.56
CA LEU A 35 8.60 11.61 -4.22
C LEU A 35 7.94 12.98 -4.10
N GLU A 36 8.45 14.00 -4.75
CA GLU A 36 7.92 15.36 -4.62
C GLU A 36 6.55 15.48 -5.29
N THR A 37 6.42 15.02 -6.53
CA THR A 37 5.13 15.02 -7.23
C THR A 37 4.09 14.18 -6.50
N GLY A 38 4.46 12.97 -6.02
CA GLY A 38 3.57 12.12 -5.24
C GLY A 38 3.12 12.76 -3.94
N LYS A 39 4.03 13.40 -3.20
CA LYS A 39 3.73 14.14 -1.96
C LYS A 39 2.79 15.32 -2.21
N ASN A 40 3.07 16.14 -3.21
CA ASN A 40 2.24 17.30 -3.56
C ASN A 40 0.82 16.88 -3.94
N TYR A 41 0.70 15.78 -4.69
CA TYR A 41 -0.58 15.19 -5.05
C TYR A 41 -1.36 14.71 -3.81
N LEU A 42 -0.71 13.98 -2.91
CA LEU A 42 -1.32 13.54 -1.65
C LEU A 42 -1.77 14.72 -0.80
N GLN A 43 -0.92 15.73 -0.60
CA GLN A 43 -1.24 16.91 0.18
C GLN A 43 -2.45 17.65 -0.38
N THR A 44 -2.55 17.76 -1.69
CA THR A 44 -3.68 18.41 -2.37
C THR A 44 -4.99 17.67 -2.09
N LEU A 45 -5.00 16.35 -2.25
CA LEU A 45 -6.21 15.55 -2.08
C LEU A 45 -6.60 15.33 -0.61
N VAL A 46 -5.62 15.16 0.27
CA VAL A 46 -5.85 14.92 1.71
C VAL A 46 -6.41 16.16 2.40
N LYS A 47 -6.05 17.36 1.95
CA LYS A 47 -6.60 18.62 2.46
C LYS A 47 -8.13 18.66 2.41
N GLU A 48 -8.70 18.08 1.37
CA GLU A 48 -10.15 18.01 1.14
C GLU A 48 -10.73 16.60 1.40
N GLY A 49 -9.88 15.66 1.86
CA GLY A 49 -10.26 14.28 2.18
C GLY A 49 -10.57 13.39 0.98
N TRP A 50 -10.16 13.75 -0.24
CA TRP A 50 -10.49 12.99 -1.45
C TRP A 50 -9.65 11.73 -1.64
N MET A 51 -8.42 11.68 -1.09
CA MET A 51 -7.50 10.54 -1.28
C MET A 51 -7.91 9.29 -0.49
N LEU A 52 -8.34 9.49 0.75
CA LEU A 52 -8.64 8.44 1.72
C LEU A 52 -10.06 8.62 2.28
N PRO A 53 -11.10 8.58 1.45
CA PRO A 53 -12.44 9.04 1.82
C PRO A 53 -13.05 8.28 3.00
N THR A 54 -12.70 7.01 3.22
CA THR A 54 -13.19 6.22 4.37
C THR A 54 -12.47 6.52 5.68
N TRP A 55 -11.31 7.21 5.62
CA TRP A 55 -10.59 7.55 6.85
C TRP A 55 -11.30 8.66 7.62
N PRO A 56 -11.08 8.75 8.96
CA PRO A 56 -11.60 9.86 9.75
C PRO A 56 -11.08 11.22 9.26
N GLN A 57 -11.93 12.24 9.29
CA GLN A 57 -11.57 13.61 8.86
C GLN A 57 -10.32 14.13 9.55
N LYS A 58 -10.17 13.86 10.86
CA LYS A 58 -8.99 14.29 11.64
C LYS A 58 -7.67 13.72 11.12
N TYR A 59 -7.72 12.67 10.30
CA TYR A 59 -6.55 12.03 9.69
C TYR A 59 -6.50 12.21 8.17
N GLY A 60 -7.23 13.20 7.64
CA GLY A 60 -7.20 13.54 6.23
C GLY A 60 -8.16 12.76 5.35
N GLY A 61 -9.16 12.10 5.94
CA GLY A 61 -10.27 11.46 5.24
C GLY A 61 -11.56 12.29 5.24
N ARG A 62 -12.70 11.63 5.04
CA ARG A 62 -14.04 12.24 4.97
C ARG A 62 -15.11 11.50 5.76
N ASP A 63 -14.78 10.45 6.49
CA ASP A 63 -15.73 9.53 7.15
C ASP A 63 -16.80 8.99 6.17
N SER A 64 -16.43 8.81 4.90
CA SER A 64 -17.34 8.35 3.85
C SER A 64 -17.69 6.88 4.01
N THR A 65 -18.91 6.51 3.57
CA THR A 65 -19.28 5.10 3.43
C THR A 65 -18.43 4.41 2.34
N PRO A 66 -18.34 3.07 2.33
CA PRO A 66 -17.67 2.33 1.26
C PRO A 66 -18.23 2.64 -0.14
N GLU A 67 -19.55 2.86 -0.26
CA GLU A 67 -20.21 3.20 -1.51
C GLU A 67 -19.78 4.58 -2.01
N GLU A 68 -19.77 5.58 -1.12
CA GLU A 68 -19.29 6.93 -1.42
C GLU A 68 -17.79 6.92 -1.78
N ALA A 69 -16.99 6.16 -1.05
CA ALA A 69 -15.58 6.01 -1.34
C ALA A 69 -15.31 5.38 -2.72
N SER A 70 -16.10 4.38 -3.09
CA SER A 70 -16.05 3.78 -4.43
C SER A 70 -16.41 4.77 -5.52
N GLN A 71 -17.44 5.60 -5.29
CA GLN A 71 -17.86 6.68 -6.19
C GLN A 71 -16.75 7.73 -6.37
N ILE A 72 -16.15 8.19 -5.27
CA ILE A 72 -15.03 9.14 -5.27
C ILE A 72 -13.84 8.55 -6.03
N SER A 73 -13.45 7.31 -5.74
CA SER A 73 -12.32 6.66 -6.39
C SER A 73 -12.52 6.50 -7.90
N ARG A 74 -13.74 6.19 -8.34
CA ARG A 74 -14.09 6.10 -9.75
C ARG A 74 -13.96 7.46 -10.46
N ILE A 75 -14.42 8.53 -9.83
CA ILE A 75 -14.35 9.89 -10.38
C ILE A 75 -12.89 10.36 -10.38
N LEU A 76 -12.15 10.14 -9.29
CA LEU A 76 -10.75 10.52 -9.17
C LEU A 76 -9.88 9.87 -10.27
N GLY A 77 -10.22 8.64 -10.68
CA GLY A 77 -9.57 7.95 -11.80
C GLY A 77 -9.74 8.60 -13.18
N SER A 78 -10.56 9.65 -13.31
CA SER A 78 -10.69 10.46 -14.55
C SER A 78 -9.78 11.70 -14.56
N PHE A 79 -9.00 11.92 -13.52
CA PHE A 79 -8.03 13.01 -13.40
C PHE A 79 -6.60 12.52 -13.47
N GLU A 80 -5.67 13.42 -13.74
CA GLU A 80 -4.24 13.10 -13.70
C GLU A 80 -3.84 12.68 -12.29
N GLY A 81 -3.17 11.53 -12.19
CA GLY A 81 -2.65 10.98 -10.96
C GLY A 81 -1.14 11.06 -10.90
N ALA A 82 -0.59 11.05 -9.70
CA ALA A 82 0.83 10.84 -9.46
C ALA A 82 1.14 9.37 -9.20
N ASP A 83 2.40 8.97 -9.35
CA ASP A 83 2.86 7.67 -8.88
C ASP A 83 2.86 7.67 -7.34
N LEU A 84 1.97 6.89 -6.76
CA LEU A 84 1.83 6.72 -5.31
C LEU A 84 2.44 5.41 -4.80
N TYR A 85 3.16 4.68 -5.66
CA TYR A 85 3.82 3.45 -5.23
C TYR A 85 4.76 3.65 -4.02
N PRO A 86 5.55 4.73 -3.93
CA PRO A 86 6.37 5.02 -2.75
C PRO A 86 5.60 5.10 -1.43
N TYR A 87 4.37 5.55 -1.48
CA TYR A 87 3.50 5.78 -0.32
C TYR A 87 2.58 4.59 0.00
N GLY A 88 2.55 3.58 -0.88
CA GLY A 88 1.59 2.48 -0.85
C GLY A 88 1.60 1.67 0.45
N VAL A 89 2.78 1.42 1.04
CA VAL A 89 2.90 0.71 2.33
C VAL A 89 2.21 1.49 3.44
N GLY A 90 2.48 2.79 3.57
CA GLY A 90 1.82 3.64 4.56
C GLY A 90 0.30 3.70 4.35
N LEU A 91 -0.13 4.05 3.14
CA LEU A 91 -1.54 4.29 2.81
C LEU A 91 -2.42 3.04 2.85
N SER A 92 -1.90 1.91 2.36
CA SER A 92 -2.72 0.71 2.13
C SER A 92 -2.51 -0.40 3.15
N LEU A 93 -1.42 -0.37 3.92
CA LEU A 93 -1.07 -1.41 4.88
C LEU A 93 -1.00 -0.87 6.30
N VAL A 94 -0.08 0.07 6.56
CA VAL A 94 0.18 0.57 7.92
C VAL A 94 -0.99 1.38 8.47
N GLY A 95 -1.53 2.32 7.68
CA GLY A 95 -2.65 3.16 8.10
C GLY A 95 -3.88 2.35 8.54
N PRO A 96 -4.39 1.41 7.72
CA PRO A 96 -5.48 0.52 8.14
C PRO A 96 -5.16 -0.33 9.37
N VAL A 97 -3.92 -0.83 9.51
CA VAL A 97 -3.50 -1.58 10.70
C VAL A 97 -3.51 -0.69 11.94
N LEU A 98 -2.99 0.54 11.85
CA LEU A 98 -2.99 1.48 12.97
C LEU A 98 -4.41 1.89 13.39
N MET A 99 -5.33 2.08 12.44
CA MET A 99 -6.72 2.42 12.75
C MET A 99 -7.46 1.30 13.50
N GLU A 100 -7.06 0.05 13.30
CA GLU A 100 -7.72 -1.09 13.95
C GLU A 100 -7.01 -1.54 15.25
N LEU A 101 -5.68 -1.51 15.26
CA LEU A 101 -4.87 -2.14 16.30
C LEU A 101 -3.90 -1.17 16.99
N GLY A 102 -3.76 0.04 16.47
CA GLY A 102 -2.91 1.06 17.08
C GLY A 102 -3.58 1.77 18.27
N THR A 103 -2.75 2.34 19.13
CA THR A 103 -3.23 3.23 20.20
C THR A 103 -3.65 4.59 19.64
N HIS A 104 -4.42 5.36 20.42
CA HIS A 104 -4.79 6.73 20.03
C HIS A 104 -3.56 7.62 19.78
N ASP A 105 -2.50 7.45 20.57
CA ASP A 105 -1.25 8.22 20.42
C ASP A 105 -0.54 7.86 19.13
N GLN A 106 -0.48 6.57 18.77
CA GLN A 106 0.06 6.07 17.52
C GLN A 106 -0.74 6.60 16.32
N MET A 107 -2.07 6.52 16.38
CA MET A 107 -2.92 7.08 15.33
C MET A 107 -2.69 8.59 15.15
N ASN A 108 -2.66 9.35 16.24
CA ASN A 108 -2.43 10.80 16.20
C ASN A 108 -1.02 11.15 15.68
N ARG A 109 -0.02 10.31 15.99
CA ARG A 109 1.37 10.55 15.57
C ARG A 109 1.57 10.25 14.08
N TRP A 110 0.97 9.18 13.55
CA TRP A 110 1.38 8.64 12.25
C TRP A 110 0.34 8.77 11.14
N LEU A 111 -0.97 8.75 11.42
CA LEU A 111 -1.96 8.66 10.34
C LEU A 111 -1.95 9.87 9.41
N LEU A 112 -1.89 11.09 9.93
CA LEU A 112 -1.86 12.28 9.08
C LEU A 112 -0.55 12.41 8.28
N PRO A 113 0.65 12.17 8.84
CA PRO A 113 1.90 12.08 8.08
C PRO A 113 1.89 11.00 6.98
N ILE A 114 1.27 9.85 7.23
CA ILE A 114 1.06 8.81 6.21
C ILE A 114 0.14 9.34 5.10
N ALA A 115 -1.02 9.89 5.48
CA ALA A 115 -2.02 10.34 4.53
C ALA A 115 -1.49 11.41 3.57
N ASN A 116 -0.76 12.39 4.09
CA ASN A 116 -0.23 13.51 3.31
C ASN A 116 1.16 13.27 2.70
N GLY A 117 1.72 12.06 2.86
CA GLY A 117 3.01 11.67 2.29
C GLY A 117 4.22 12.38 2.90
N SER A 118 4.10 13.00 4.09
CA SER A 118 5.25 13.62 4.75
C SER A 118 6.19 12.60 5.40
N GLU A 119 5.71 11.41 5.71
CA GLU A 119 6.50 10.29 6.22
C GLU A 119 6.18 9.02 5.44
N ILE A 120 7.18 8.46 4.79
CA ILE A 120 7.08 7.23 4.01
C ILE A 120 7.36 6.03 4.93
N TRP A 121 6.63 4.95 4.71
CA TRP A 121 6.79 3.70 5.44
C TRP A 121 7.24 2.57 4.54
N CYS A 122 8.09 1.68 5.06
CA CYS A 122 8.42 0.40 4.45
C CYS A 122 7.94 -0.77 5.32
N GLN A 123 7.94 -1.96 4.71
CA GLN A 123 7.57 -3.22 5.36
C GLN A 123 8.83 -4.05 5.60
N MET A 124 9.16 -4.31 6.86
CA MET A 124 10.34 -5.04 7.31
C MET A 124 9.94 -6.43 7.84
N PHE A 125 9.50 -7.31 6.94
CA PHE A 125 9.03 -8.67 7.30
C PHE A 125 10.05 -9.74 6.94
N SER A 126 10.32 -9.91 5.66
CA SER A 126 11.15 -11.00 5.14
C SER A 126 12.60 -10.91 5.62
N GLU A 127 13.19 -12.08 5.87
CA GLU A 127 14.61 -12.26 6.18
C GLU A 127 15.25 -13.17 5.14
N PRO A 128 16.59 -13.23 5.03
CA PRO A 128 17.26 -14.14 4.09
C PRO A 128 16.75 -15.60 4.18
N ASP A 129 16.47 -16.08 5.40
CA ASP A 129 16.02 -17.45 5.66
C ASP A 129 14.51 -17.55 5.98
N ALA A 130 13.76 -16.43 5.95
CA ALA A 130 12.33 -16.38 6.29
C ALA A 130 11.55 -15.51 5.29
N GLY A 131 11.17 -16.12 4.17
CA GLY A 131 10.29 -15.51 3.15
C GLY A 131 8.90 -16.13 3.21
N SER A 132 8.67 -17.22 2.48
CA SER A 132 7.37 -17.93 2.50
C SER A 132 7.03 -18.52 3.86
N ASP A 133 8.03 -18.99 4.61
CA ASP A 133 7.90 -19.38 6.04
C ASP A 133 8.17 -18.14 6.92
N LEU A 134 7.33 -17.12 6.80
CA LEU A 134 7.48 -15.87 7.54
C LEU A 134 7.44 -16.07 9.06
N ALA A 135 6.76 -17.09 9.56
CA ALA A 135 6.73 -17.39 10.98
C ALA A 135 8.11 -17.79 11.55
N ASN A 136 9.08 -18.05 10.68
CA ASN A 136 10.45 -18.43 11.05
C ASN A 136 11.40 -17.23 11.16
N VAL A 137 10.90 -15.97 11.15
CA VAL A 137 11.75 -14.79 11.36
C VAL A 137 12.56 -14.93 12.64
N ALA A 138 13.85 -14.59 12.54
CA ALA A 138 14.86 -14.75 13.58
C ALA A 138 15.34 -13.40 14.17
N MET A 139 15.03 -12.26 13.55
CA MET A 139 15.34 -10.95 14.13
C MET A 139 14.83 -10.89 15.56
N SER A 140 15.72 -10.69 16.52
CA SER A 140 15.39 -10.65 17.94
C SER A 140 14.91 -9.25 18.36
N ALA A 141 14.09 -9.22 19.40
CA ALA A 141 13.74 -8.02 20.14
C ALA A 141 13.73 -8.37 21.63
N GLU A 142 14.73 -7.90 22.35
CA GLU A 142 14.92 -8.15 23.77
C GLU A 142 14.48 -6.95 24.59
N LYS A 143 13.71 -7.19 25.66
CA LYS A 143 13.22 -6.10 26.53
C LYS A 143 14.35 -5.56 27.39
N ASP A 144 14.56 -4.23 27.35
CA ASP A 144 15.46 -3.50 28.25
C ASP A 144 14.75 -2.27 28.82
N GLY A 145 14.29 -2.35 30.05
CA GLY A 145 13.51 -1.30 30.70
C GLY A 145 12.24 -0.95 29.93
N GLU A 146 12.12 0.29 29.48
CA GLU A 146 11.00 0.78 28.65
C GLU A 146 11.25 0.67 27.14
N GLU A 147 12.36 0.04 26.74
CA GLU A 147 12.77 -0.11 25.36
C GLU A 147 12.90 -1.58 24.97
N TRP A 148 13.03 -1.82 23.68
CA TRP A 148 13.34 -3.09 23.05
C TRP A 148 14.62 -2.94 22.25
N ILE A 149 15.55 -3.85 22.42
CA ILE A 149 16.80 -3.89 21.65
C ILE A 149 16.62 -4.90 20.52
N LEU A 150 16.62 -4.39 19.29
CA LEU A 150 16.41 -5.19 18.08
C LEU A 150 17.75 -5.51 17.42
N ASN A 151 17.91 -6.79 17.02
CA ASN A 151 19.09 -7.28 16.29
C ASN A 151 18.70 -8.25 15.18
N GLY A 152 19.26 -8.09 13.98
CA GLY A 152 19.03 -8.97 12.84
C GLY A 152 19.11 -8.27 11.49
N SER A 153 18.53 -8.88 10.47
CA SER A 153 18.47 -8.29 9.14
C SER A 153 17.15 -8.57 8.44
N LYS A 154 16.73 -7.64 7.59
CA LYS A 154 15.55 -7.76 6.73
C LYS A 154 15.96 -7.63 5.28
N VAL A 155 15.27 -8.32 4.40
CA VAL A 155 15.55 -8.30 2.95
C VAL A 155 14.26 -8.07 2.15
N TRP A 156 14.42 -7.64 0.91
CA TRP A 156 13.30 -7.27 0.01
C TRP A 156 12.44 -6.14 0.57
N THR A 157 13.03 -5.28 1.39
CA THR A 157 12.35 -4.11 1.95
C THR A 157 12.14 -3.07 0.86
N SER A 158 10.92 -3.05 0.31
CA SER A 158 10.56 -2.08 -0.73
C SER A 158 10.68 -0.67 -0.20
N ARG A 159 11.43 0.20 -0.93
CA ARG A 159 11.59 1.62 -0.59
C ARG A 159 12.29 1.91 0.74
N GLY A 160 12.97 0.93 1.33
CA GLY A 160 13.70 1.10 2.59
C GLY A 160 14.70 2.25 2.59
N ALA A 161 15.31 2.54 1.42
CA ALA A 161 16.38 3.54 1.28
C ALA A 161 15.93 5.00 1.59
N TYR A 162 14.65 5.31 1.51
CA TYR A 162 14.13 6.65 1.78
C TYR A 162 12.88 6.65 2.68
N SER A 163 12.52 5.51 3.25
CA SER A 163 11.45 5.45 4.24
C SER A 163 11.89 6.05 5.57
N LYS A 164 11.00 6.84 6.18
CA LYS A 164 11.20 7.35 7.54
C LYS A 164 10.90 6.27 8.58
N TRP A 165 9.90 5.43 8.32
CA TRP A 165 9.45 4.41 9.26
C TRP A 165 9.43 3.02 8.61
N GLY A 166 9.77 2.01 9.41
CA GLY A 166 9.63 0.60 9.07
C GLY A 166 8.60 -0.10 9.96
N MET A 167 7.65 -0.82 9.38
CA MET A 167 6.81 -1.75 10.12
C MET A 167 7.55 -3.08 10.23
N CYS A 168 8.17 -3.32 11.39
CA CYS A 168 9.14 -4.38 11.62
C CYS A 168 8.54 -5.54 12.44
N LEU A 169 8.60 -6.75 11.88
CA LEU A 169 8.25 -7.98 12.58
C LEU A 169 9.50 -8.58 13.24
N ALA A 170 9.49 -8.75 14.56
CA ALA A 170 10.61 -9.31 15.32
C ALA A 170 10.15 -10.35 16.33
N ARG A 171 11.07 -11.21 16.77
CA ARG A 171 10.86 -12.26 17.76
C ARG A 171 11.16 -11.72 19.14
N THR A 172 10.14 -11.62 19.98
CA THR A 172 10.22 -11.19 21.38
C THR A 172 10.27 -12.37 22.36
N ASP A 173 9.86 -13.56 21.93
CA ASP A 173 9.93 -14.78 22.74
C ASP A 173 10.40 -15.96 21.88
N PRO A 174 11.66 -16.41 22.05
CA PRO A 174 12.21 -17.54 21.31
C PRO A 174 11.71 -18.90 21.82
N GLU A 175 11.17 -18.99 23.03
CA GLU A 175 10.76 -20.24 23.66
C GLU A 175 9.33 -20.65 23.28
N THR A 176 8.52 -19.70 22.78
CA THR A 176 7.15 -20.01 22.35
C THR A 176 7.10 -20.56 20.93
N THR A 177 5.93 -21.10 20.56
CA THR A 177 5.68 -21.55 19.19
C THR A 177 5.89 -20.46 18.16
N LYS A 178 6.28 -20.83 16.94
CA LYS A 178 6.63 -19.95 15.82
C LYS A 178 5.79 -18.65 15.72
N HIS A 179 4.47 -18.75 15.89
CA HIS A 179 3.55 -17.62 15.69
C HIS A 179 3.40 -16.72 16.92
N SER A 180 3.41 -17.28 18.11
CA SER A 180 3.07 -16.57 19.34
C SER A 180 4.20 -15.70 19.90
N GLY A 181 5.44 -15.97 19.51
CA GLY A 181 6.63 -15.23 19.98
C GLY A 181 6.97 -14.01 19.11
N LEU A 182 6.08 -13.57 18.24
CA LEU A 182 6.33 -12.47 17.30
C LEU A 182 5.60 -11.19 17.73
N THR A 183 6.27 -10.06 17.60
CA THR A 183 5.73 -8.73 17.92
C THR A 183 6.03 -7.76 16.77
N MET A 184 5.17 -6.76 16.60
CA MET A 184 5.29 -5.75 15.55
C MET A 184 5.75 -4.42 16.14
N PHE A 185 6.74 -3.79 15.49
CA PHE A 185 7.29 -2.51 15.91
C PHE A 185 7.27 -1.48 14.78
N ALA A 186 7.04 -0.22 15.11
CA ALA A 186 7.36 0.91 14.27
C ALA A 186 8.82 1.32 14.55
N VAL A 187 9.66 1.25 13.53
CA VAL A 187 11.10 1.52 13.63
C VAL A 187 11.42 2.79 12.85
N ASP A 188 12.11 3.73 13.48
CA ASP A 188 12.63 4.90 12.79
C ASP A 188 13.86 4.51 11.99
N MET A 189 13.76 4.56 10.65
CA MET A 189 14.80 4.11 9.72
C MET A 189 16.06 4.99 9.71
N GLU A 190 16.01 6.16 10.34
CA GLU A 190 17.16 7.06 10.50
C GLU A 190 17.88 6.88 11.85
N SER A 191 17.43 5.92 12.68
CA SER A 191 18.04 5.65 13.98
C SER A 191 19.46 5.09 13.86
N GLU A 192 20.28 5.38 14.86
CA GLU A 192 21.57 4.69 15.04
C GLU A 192 21.34 3.18 15.18
N GLY A 193 22.20 2.38 14.56
CA GLY A 193 22.06 0.92 14.51
C GLY A 193 21.31 0.40 13.29
N ILE A 194 20.81 1.27 12.38
CA ILE A 194 20.23 0.85 11.09
C ILE A 194 21.20 1.16 9.96
N GLU A 195 21.47 0.14 9.15
CA GLU A 195 22.16 0.27 7.86
C GLU A 195 21.27 -0.25 6.73
N VAL A 196 21.00 0.62 5.75
CA VAL A 196 20.17 0.28 4.57
C VAL A 196 21.06 0.14 3.34
N ARG A 197 21.03 -1.04 2.69
CA ARG A 197 21.74 -1.31 1.44
C ARG A 197 20.74 -1.59 0.34
N THR A 198 20.80 -0.82 -0.73
CA THR A 198 19.94 -1.04 -1.90
C THR A 198 20.37 -2.28 -2.68
N ILE A 199 19.39 -3.04 -3.16
CA ILE A 199 19.57 -4.22 -4.02
C ILE A 199 19.35 -3.78 -5.47
N GLU A 200 20.38 -3.92 -6.31
CA GLU A 200 20.27 -3.64 -7.74
C GLU A 200 19.61 -4.84 -8.44
N GLN A 201 18.53 -4.56 -9.16
CA GLN A 201 17.76 -5.53 -9.92
C GLN A 201 18.37 -5.71 -11.35
N MET A 202 17.94 -6.75 -12.05
CA MET A 202 18.41 -7.04 -13.42
C MET A 202 18.19 -5.92 -14.44
N ASN A 203 17.18 -5.08 -14.22
CA ASN A 203 16.85 -3.91 -15.04
C ASN A 203 17.59 -2.62 -14.61
N GLY A 204 18.45 -2.70 -13.57
CA GLY A 204 19.19 -1.57 -13.00
C GLY A 204 18.42 -0.79 -11.93
N ASP A 205 17.16 -1.11 -11.66
CA ASP A 205 16.38 -0.45 -10.61
C ASP A 205 16.89 -0.84 -9.21
N LYS A 206 16.62 0.01 -8.21
CA LYS A 206 17.04 -0.15 -6.82
C LYS A 206 15.87 0.02 -5.84
N HIS A 207 14.75 -0.63 -6.15
CA HIS A 207 13.52 -0.49 -5.37
C HIS A 207 13.55 -1.22 -4.04
N PHE A 208 14.35 -2.28 -3.94
CA PHE A 208 14.46 -3.11 -2.74
C PHE A 208 15.72 -2.79 -1.97
N SER A 209 15.65 -3.04 -0.67
CA SER A 209 16.78 -2.90 0.23
C SER A 209 16.92 -4.11 1.12
N GLU A 210 18.15 -4.35 1.53
CA GLU A 210 18.52 -5.13 2.70
C GLU A 210 18.73 -4.14 3.85
N VAL A 211 18.19 -4.44 5.02
CA VAL A 211 18.26 -3.58 6.20
C VAL A 211 18.91 -4.38 7.33
N PHE A 212 20.07 -3.93 7.75
CA PHE A 212 20.78 -4.47 8.90
C PHE A 212 20.45 -3.67 10.13
N VAL A 213 20.16 -4.36 11.22
CA VAL A 213 19.78 -3.78 12.49
C VAL A 213 20.70 -4.33 13.58
N SER A 214 21.40 -3.45 14.28
CA SER A 214 22.37 -3.77 15.32
C SER A 214 22.13 -2.89 16.55
N ASP A 215 21.80 -3.54 17.65
CA ASP A 215 21.54 -2.90 18.97
C ASP A 215 20.58 -1.69 18.89
N LEU A 216 19.58 -1.81 18.03
CA LEU A 216 18.60 -0.74 17.82
C LEU A 216 17.65 -0.65 19.01
N ALA A 217 17.67 0.48 19.73
CA ALA A 217 16.71 0.77 20.79
C ALA A 217 15.38 1.29 20.20
N VAL A 218 14.29 0.63 20.55
CA VAL A 218 12.93 0.99 20.15
C VAL A 218 12.05 1.12 21.37
N GLU A 219 11.49 2.31 21.62
CA GLU A 219 10.60 2.54 22.76
C GLU A 219 9.35 1.65 22.70
N ASP A 220 8.87 1.15 23.84
CA ASP A 220 7.67 0.27 23.90
C ASP A 220 6.40 0.93 23.33
N ARG A 221 6.31 2.26 23.38
CA ARG A 221 5.19 3.00 22.74
C ARG A 221 5.15 2.85 21.20
N ASN A 222 6.25 2.43 20.58
CA ASN A 222 6.34 2.14 19.15
C ASN A 222 5.99 0.68 18.82
N ARG A 223 5.64 -0.13 19.81
CA ARG A 223 5.08 -1.48 19.60
C ARG A 223 3.64 -1.36 19.11
N ILE A 224 3.36 -1.95 17.96
CA ILE A 224 2.02 -1.96 17.35
C ILE A 224 1.27 -3.20 17.83
N GLY A 225 0.12 -3.01 18.44
CA GLY A 225 -0.68 -4.08 19.07
C GLY A 225 -0.07 -4.57 20.39
N GLU A 226 -0.57 -5.71 20.90
CA GLU A 226 -0.08 -6.32 22.13
C GLU A 226 1.19 -7.15 21.91
N LEU A 227 1.91 -7.44 23.00
CA LEU A 227 3.04 -8.36 22.98
C LEU A 227 2.59 -9.73 22.47
N GLY A 228 3.26 -10.26 21.44
CA GLY A 228 2.89 -11.53 20.81
C GLY A 228 1.86 -11.41 19.67
N ASP A 229 1.29 -10.24 19.42
CA ASP A 229 0.30 -10.03 18.32
C ASP A 229 0.97 -9.90 16.93
N GLY A 230 2.30 -9.97 16.83
CA GLY A 230 3.03 -9.75 15.57
C GLY A 230 2.55 -10.61 14.42
N TRP A 231 2.27 -11.89 14.68
CA TRP A 231 1.74 -12.78 13.64
C TRP A 231 0.35 -12.38 13.15
N LYS A 232 -0.56 -12.06 14.05
CA LYS A 232 -1.91 -11.59 13.73
C LYS A 232 -1.86 -10.33 12.86
N ILE A 233 -0.99 -9.39 13.23
CA ILE A 233 -0.78 -8.13 12.50
C ILE A 233 -0.17 -8.42 11.13
N ALA A 234 0.84 -9.31 11.04
CA ALA A 234 1.46 -9.70 9.79
C ALA A 234 0.45 -10.33 8.81
N VAL A 235 -0.38 -11.27 9.27
CA VAL A 235 -1.42 -11.92 8.46
C VAL A 235 -2.43 -10.89 7.95
N LYS A 236 -2.85 -9.95 8.80
CA LYS A 236 -3.73 -8.85 8.39
C LYS A 236 -3.08 -7.95 7.35
N THR A 237 -1.84 -7.55 7.57
CA THR A 237 -1.08 -6.73 6.62
C THR A 237 -0.97 -7.41 5.26
N LEU A 238 -0.63 -8.70 5.24
CA LEU A 238 -0.55 -9.50 4.01
C LEU A 238 -1.91 -9.70 3.32
N ALA A 239 -3.01 -9.72 4.07
CA ALA A 239 -4.35 -9.74 3.49
C ALA A 239 -4.67 -8.40 2.81
N LEU A 240 -4.38 -7.28 3.46
CA LEU A 240 -4.51 -5.94 2.87
C LEU A 240 -3.63 -5.77 1.63
N GLU A 241 -2.39 -6.27 1.66
CA GLU A 241 -1.49 -6.27 0.51
C GLU A 241 -2.10 -7.02 -0.68
N ARG A 242 -2.59 -8.23 -0.48
CA ARG A 242 -3.28 -9.00 -1.53
C ARG A 242 -4.51 -8.29 -2.08
N SER A 243 -5.32 -7.68 -1.23
CA SER A 243 -6.48 -6.89 -1.64
C SER A 243 -6.08 -5.65 -2.44
N SER A 244 -5.04 -4.94 -2.03
CA SER A 244 -4.56 -3.73 -2.71
C SER A 244 -3.95 -4.05 -4.08
N LEU A 245 -3.22 -5.15 -4.20
CA LEU A 245 -2.62 -5.60 -5.46
C LEU A 245 -3.65 -6.26 -6.38
N GLY A 246 -4.61 -7.01 -5.83
CA GLY A 246 -5.64 -7.73 -6.59
C GLY A 246 -6.84 -6.89 -7.00
N GLY A 247 -7.23 -5.91 -6.20
CA GLY A 247 -8.41 -5.05 -6.42
C GLY A 247 -8.11 -3.77 -7.21
N ARG A 248 -6.88 -3.30 -7.18
CA ARG A 248 -6.42 -2.21 -8.03
C ARG A 248 -5.78 -2.81 -9.28
N SER A 249 -6.53 -2.85 -10.36
CA SER A 249 -5.94 -2.78 -11.67
C SER A 249 -5.09 -1.51 -11.69
N PHE A 250 -3.76 -1.64 -11.67
CA PHE A 250 -2.85 -0.51 -11.85
C PHE A 250 -3.13 0.11 -13.23
N GLY A 251 -3.65 1.31 -13.23
CA GLY A 251 -4.23 1.98 -14.38
C GLY A 251 -5.75 1.83 -14.34
N GLY A 252 -6.45 2.90 -13.99
CA GLY A 252 -7.88 3.06 -13.80
C GLY A 252 -8.73 2.03 -14.55
N GLY A 253 -8.87 0.87 -13.93
CA GLY A 253 -9.64 -0.21 -14.53
C GLY A 253 -11.04 0.29 -14.73
N ASP A 254 -11.43 0.43 -15.99
CA ASP A 254 -12.76 0.76 -16.42
C ASP A 254 -13.78 -0.11 -15.66
N GLN A 255 -14.30 0.42 -14.56
CA GLN A 255 -15.38 -0.19 -13.78
C GLN A 255 -16.74 -0.03 -14.49
N SER A 256 -16.74 0.54 -15.71
CA SER A 256 -17.92 0.54 -16.53
C SER A 256 -18.29 -0.91 -16.88
N ASN A 257 -19.57 -1.23 -16.89
CA ASN A 257 -20.08 -2.49 -17.45
C ASN A 257 -19.82 -2.60 -18.96
N GLY A 258 -18.98 -1.73 -19.51
CA GLY A 258 -18.59 -1.65 -20.91
C GLY A 258 -17.45 -2.57 -21.30
N LEU A 259 -17.06 -2.48 -22.57
CA LEU A 259 -15.86 -3.15 -23.08
C LEU A 259 -14.62 -2.40 -22.55
N PRO A 260 -13.57 -3.13 -22.10
CA PRO A 260 -12.34 -2.50 -21.65
C PRO A 260 -11.69 -1.68 -22.79
N SER A 261 -11.01 -0.61 -22.43
CA SER A 261 -10.40 0.35 -23.38
C SER A 261 -9.53 -0.33 -24.44
N TRP A 262 -8.69 -1.31 -24.03
CA TRP A 262 -7.87 -2.07 -24.97
C TRP A 262 -8.68 -2.84 -26.02
N LEU A 263 -9.87 -3.34 -25.65
CA LEU A 263 -10.73 -4.07 -26.58
C LEU A 263 -11.47 -3.11 -27.53
N GLN A 264 -11.83 -1.92 -27.04
CA GLN A 264 -12.40 -0.84 -27.85
C GLN A 264 -11.38 -0.34 -28.88
N ASP A 265 -10.13 -0.14 -28.46
CA ASP A 265 -9.02 0.27 -29.33
C ASP A 265 -8.74 -0.78 -30.41
N TRP A 266 -8.69 -2.07 -30.02
CA TRP A 266 -8.52 -3.17 -30.98
C TRP A 266 -9.67 -3.25 -32.01
N LYS A 267 -10.91 -2.98 -31.56
CA LYS A 267 -12.06 -2.89 -32.45
C LYS A 267 -11.91 -1.72 -33.43
N ALA A 268 -11.57 -0.53 -32.91
CA ALA A 268 -11.38 0.67 -33.73
C ALA A 268 -10.27 0.52 -34.78
N LYS A 269 -9.20 -0.22 -34.44
CA LYS A 269 -8.08 -0.51 -35.37
C LYS A 269 -8.37 -1.69 -36.35
N GLY A 270 -9.56 -2.27 -36.31
CA GLY A 270 -9.94 -3.38 -37.20
C GLY A 270 -9.29 -4.73 -36.88
N TYR A 271 -8.56 -4.86 -35.75
CA TYR A 271 -7.91 -6.12 -35.37
C TYR A 271 -8.89 -7.26 -35.08
N LEU A 272 -10.13 -6.92 -34.74
CA LEU A 272 -11.17 -7.91 -34.45
C LEU A 272 -11.86 -8.45 -35.75
N ASP A 273 -11.55 -7.92 -36.91
CA ASP A 273 -12.09 -8.45 -38.19
C ASP A 273 -11.48 -9.80 -38.54
N ASN A 274 -10.23 -10.02 -38.10
CA ASN A 274 -9.60 -11.34 -38.22
C ASN A 274 -10.18 -12.30 -37.18
N PRO A 275 -10.73 -13.48 -37.61
CA PRO A 275 -11.37 -14.45 -36.70
C PRO A 275 -10.43 -14.96 -35.58
N ILE A 276 -9.15 -15.18 -35.90
CA ILE A 276 -8.17 -15.69 -34.94
C ILE A 276 -7.88 -14.61 -33.88
N SER A 277 -7.65 -13.35 -34.27
CA SER A 277 -7.44 -12.22 -33.38
C SER A 277 -8.66 -11.99 -32.49
N ARG A 278 -9.85 -12.07 -33.06
CA ARG A 278 -11.12 -11.95 -32.32
C ARG A 278 -11.26 -13.02 -31.25
N GLN A 279 -10.95 -14.31 -31.56
CA GLN A 279 -10.99 -15.38 -30.58
C GLN A 279 -9.98 -15.17 -29.45
N LYS A 280 -8.76 -14.72 -29.75
CA LYS A 280 -7.75 -14.37 -28.72
C LYS A 280 -8.23 -13.23 -27.84
N ALA A 281 -8.80 -12.18 -28.43
CA ALA A 281 -9.35 -11.04 -27.70
C ALA A 281 -10.50 -11.45 -26.79
N MET A 282 -11.41 -12.31 -27.27
CA MET A 282 -12.52 -12.81 -26.45
C MET A 282 -12.05 -13.68 -25.29
N LYS A 283 -11.02 -14.52 -25.49
CA LYS A 283 -10.40 -15.26 -24.38
C LYS A 283 -9.83 -14.33 -23.30
N ALA A 284 -9.09 -13.29 -23.71
CA ALA A 284 -8.58 -12.28 -22.79
C ALA A 284 -9.71 -11.53 -22.08
N PHE A 285 -10.78 -11.17 -22.78
CA PHE A 285 -11.95 -10.51 -22.21
C PHE A 285 -12.67 -11.38 -21.17
N VAL A 286 -12.83 -12.67 -21.44
CA VAL A 286 -13.42 -13.61 -20.48
C VAL A 286 -12.58 -13.67 -19.20
N LEU A 287 -11.26 -13.79 -19.31
CA LEU A 287 -10.36 -13.77 -18.16
C LEU A 287 -10.45 -12.45 -17.37
N TYR A 288 -10.49 -11.32 -18.05
CA TYR A 288 -10.69 -10.01 -17.44
C TYR A 288 -12.01 -9.96 -16.65
N ARG A 289 -13.13 -10.41 -17.23
CA ARG A 289 -14.44 -10.43 -16.55
C ARG A 289 -14.47 -11.39 -15.36
N VAL A 290 -13.87 -12.56 -15.49
CA VAL A 290 -13.75 -13.54 -14.39
C VAL A 290 -12.97 -12.93 -13.24
N ASN A 291 -11.87 -12.23 -13.52
CA ASN A 291 -11.10 -11.53 -12.50
C ASN A 291 -11.93 -10.47 -11.77
N GLN A 292 -12.64 -9.60 -12.50
CA GLN A 292 -13.52 -8.58 -11.89
C GLN A 292 -14.59 -9.21 -10.98
N LEU A 293 -15.26 -10.27 -11.45
CA LEU A 293 -16.28 -10.95 -10.65
C LEU A 293 -15.70 -11.65 -9.42
N THR A 294 -14.48 -12.18 -9.53
CA THR A 294 -13.78 -12.81 -8.40
C THR A 294 -13.41 -11.77 -7.33
N VAL A 295 -12.88 -10.63 -7.74
CA VAL A 295 -12.56 -9.51 -6.82
C VAL A 295 -13.82 -8.98 -6.13
N SER A 296 -14.92 -8.76 -6.90
CA SER A 296 -16.19 -8.33 -6.32
C SER A 296 -16.75 -9.33 -5.30
N ARG A 297 -16.64 -10.63 -5.61
CA ARG A 297 -17.06 -11.68 -4.68
C ARG A 297 -16.20 -11.72 -3.41
N ALA A 298 -14.88 -11.57 -3.54
CA ALA A 298 -13.99 -11.51 -2.39
C ALA A 298 -14.33 -10.32 -1.48
N ALA A 299 -14.48 -9.13 -2.04
CA ALA A 299 -14.87 -7.93 -1.31
C ALA A 299 -16.22 -8.08 -0.58
N SER A 300 -17.20 -8.79 -1.22
CA SER A 300 -18.50 -9.05 -0.58
C SER A 300 -18.45 -10.12 0.53
N ALA A 301 -17.42 -10.94 0.58
CA ALA A 301 -17.26 -11.98 1.60
C ALA A 301 -16.51 -11.50 2.85
N GLU A 302 -15.86 -10.34 2.77
CA GLU A 302 -15.17 -9.69 3.90
C GLU A 302 -16.11 -8.82 4.77
N ILE A 303 -17.39 -8.68 4.35
CA ILE A 303 -18.47 -8.01 5.09
C ILE A 303 -19.29 -9.03 5.88
#